data_fac4480db4c86095268fa12522aefc63
#
_entry.id   fac4480db4c86095268fa12522aefc63
#
_cell.length_a   1.000
_cell.length_b   1.000
_cell.length_c   1.000
_cell.angle_alpha   90.00
_cell.angle_beta   90.00
_cell.angle_gamma   90.00
#
_symmetry.space_group_name_H-M   'P 1'
#
loop_
_entity.id
_entity.type
_entity.pdbx_description
1 polymer ?
#
loop_
_entity_poly.entity_id
_entity_poly.type
_entity_poly.pdbx_seq_one_letter_code
_entity_poly.pdbx_strand_id
1 'polypeptide(L)'
;MKYIAICGTVGAGKTTLLGRLIDRLGPRAAFHEERPQDNPYINDYYSDSKRWSFHSQVSFLSLYFDDPAWRPGEGQPEFFFFDRAFLENLVIAKYRLRQQDLTQDEYGILCKLANGIASLMPPIDKYLYLDCSVSTIIEHMRQR
;
A
#
# COMPACT_ATOMS: atom_id res chain seq x y z
N MET A 1 16.76 10.25 7.25
CA MET A 1 15.96 9.05 6.93
C MET A 1 15.75 8.97 5.44
N LYS A 2 15.90 7.78 4.83
CA LYS A 2 15.62 7.50 3.42
C LYS A 2 14.30 6.74 3.31
N TYR A 3 13.41 7.21 2.45
CA TYR A 3 12.09 6.61 2.23
C TYR A 3 12.11 5.70 1.01
N ILE A 4 11.75 4.45 1.20
CA ILE A 4 11.81 3.42 0.17
C ILE A 4 10.46 2.71 0.09
N ALA A 5 9.83 2.68 -1.09
CA ALA A 5 8.60 1.94 -1.31
C ALA A 5 8.88 0.60 -2.00
N ILE A 6 8.35 -0.49 -1.44
CA ILE A 6 8.41 -1.82 -2.05
C ILE A 6 7.12 -2.04 -2.84
N CYS A 7 7.25 -2.12 -4.15
CA CYS A 7 6.15 -2.20 -5.10
C CYS A 7 6.06 -3.60 -5.74
N GLY A 8 4.90 -3.93 -6.25
CA GLY A 8 4.67 -5.20 -6.94
C GLY A 8 3.28 -5.77 -6.65
N THR A 9 2.85 -6.71 -7.47
CA THR A 9 1.52 -7.31 -7.36
C THR A 9 1.35 -8.14 -6.07
N VAL A 10 0.12 -8.49 -5.74
CA VAL A 10 -0.19 -9.44 -4.67
C VAL A 10 0.53 -10.76 -4.96
N GLY A 11 1.18 -11.36 -3.96
CA GLY A 11 1.96 -12.58 -4.13
C GLY A 11 3.39 -12.39 -4.64
N ALA A 12 3.83 -11.18 -4.96
CA ALA A 12 5.20 -10.92 -5.43
C ALA A 12 6.28 -11.07 -4.34
N GLY A 13 5.91 -11.25 -3.07
CA GLY A 13 6.89 -11.42 -1.97
C GLY A 13 7.32 -10.13 -1.29
N LYS A 14 6.57 -9.03 -1.42
CA LYS A 14 6.90 -7.73 -0.79
C LYS A 14 7.13 -7.84 0.71
N THR A 15 6.16 -8.38 1.44
CA THR A 15 6.23 -8.55 2.90
C THR A 15 7.40 -9.47 3.31
N THR A 16 7.69 -10.50 2.51
CA THR A 16 8.84 -11.39 2.76
C THR A 16 10.16 -10.63 2.59
N LEU A 17 10.30 -9.82 1.53
CA LEU A 17 11.48 -8.97 1.33
C LEU A 17 11.61 -7.96 2.45
N LEU A 18 10.52 -7.30 2.83
CA LEU A 18 10.50 -6.33 3.92
C LEU A 18 11.00 -6.95 5.22
N GLY A 19 10.48 -8.12 5.63
CA GLY A 19 10.93 -8.83 6.83
C GLY A 19 12.45 -9.09 6.80
N ARG A 20 12.98 -9.60 5.69
CA ARG A 20 14.44 -9.83 5.54
C ARG A 20 15.27 -8.54 5.61
N LEU A 21 14.76 -7.43 5.08
CA LEU A 21 15.44 -6.13 5.17
C LEU A 21 15.46 -5.61 6.60
N ILE A 22 14.36 -5.72 7.33
CA ILE A 22 14.27 -5.32 8.74
C ILE A 22 15.20 -6.18 9.60
N ASP A 23 15.19 -7.50 9.44
CA ASP A 23 16.08 -8.41 10.17
C ASP A 23 17.56 -8.06 9.94
N ARG A 24 17.94 -7.72 8.70
CA ARG A 24 19.31 -7.41 8.34
C ARG A 24 19.78 -6.02 8.80
N LEU A 25 18.89 -5.02 8.77
CA LEU A 25 19.20 -3.63 9.08
C LEU A 25 19.04 -3.31 10.58
N GLY A 26 18.20 -4.10 11.28
CA GLY A 26 17.92 -3.91 12.70
C GLY A 26 17.42 -2.50 13.01
N PRO A 27 17.93 -1.85 14.06
CA PRO A 27 17.45 -0.53 14.48
C PRO A 27 17.69 0.61 13.46
N ARG A 28 18.43 0.33 12.38
CA ARG A 28 18.63 1.29 11.28
C ARG A 28 17.43 1.40 10.35
N ALA A 29 16.41 0.52 10.49
CA ALA A 29 15.24 0.49 9.64
C ALA A 29 13.95 0.47 10.44
N ALA A 30 12.92 1.15 9.91
CA ALA A 30 11.54 1.01 10.31
C ALA A 30 10.66 0.85 9.06
N PHE A 31 9.39 0.51 9.26
CA PHE A 31 8.49 0.26 8.14
C PHE A 31 7.04 0.57 8.48
N HIS A 32 6.28 0.90 7.45
CA HIS A 32 4.83 0.89 7.46
C HIS A 32 4.37 -0.37 6.72
N GLU A 33 3.61 -1.20 7.41
CA GLU A 33 3.02 -2.42 6.85
C GLU A 33 1.59 -2.13 6.37
N GLU A 34 1.27 -2.50 5.14
CA GLU A 34 -0.11 -2.53 4.69
C GLU A 34 -0.83 -3.71 5.35
N ARG A 35 -1.79 -3.43 6.23
CA ARG A 35 -2.58 -4.42 6.96
C ARG A 35 -4.02 -4.42 6.46
N PRO A 36 -4.37 -5.26 5.47
CA PRO A 36 -5.73 -5.31 4.93
C PRO A 36 -6.80 -5.61 5.98
N GLN A 37 -6.45 -6.35 7.05
CA GLN A 37 -7.35 -6.66 8.16
C GLN A 37 -7.79 -5.42 8.97
N ASP A 38 -7.03 -4.33 8.91
CA ASP A 38 -7.38 -3.07 9.58
C ASP A 38 -8.41 -2.27 8.77
N ASN A 39 -8.72 -2.70 7.54
CA ASN A 39 -9.78 -2.12 6.73
C ASN A 39 -11.13 -2.77 7.09
N PRO A 40 -12.07 -2.03 7.74
CA PRO A 40 -13.32 -2.60 8.20
C PRO A 40 -14.24 -3.09 7.08
N TYR A 41 -14.01 -2.66 5.85
CA TYR A 41 -14.80 -3.01 4.67
C TYR A 41 -14.18 -4.14 3.84
N ILE A 42 -13.09 -4.77 4.30
CA ILE A 42 -12.33 -5.70 3.45
C ILE A 42 -13.15 -6.95 3.08
N ASN A 43 -13.90 -7.50 4.01
CA ASN A 43 -14.74 -8.67 3.78
C ASN A 43 -15.95 -8.34 2.88
N ASP A 44 -16.58 -7.19 3.13
CA ASP A 44 -17.69 -6.70 2.31
C ASP A 44 -17.24 -6.41 0.88
N TYR A 45 -16.05 -5.82 0.72
CA TYR A 45 -15.43 -5.58 -0.57
C TYR A 45 -15.18 -6.87 -1.36
N TYR A 46 -14.73 -7.95 -0.72
CA TYR A 46 -14.56 -9.23 -1.41
C TYR A 46 -15.87 -9.92 -1.77
N SER A 47 -16.95 -9.67 -1.02
CA SER A 47 -18.27 -10.24 -1.29
C SER A 47 -19.05 -9.44 -2.34
N ASP A 48 -18.96 -8.12 -2.35
CA ASP A 48 -19.62 -7.21 -3.30
C ASP A 48 -18.74 -6.00 -3.61
N SER A 49 -17.79 -6.18 -4.52
CA SER A 49 -16.83 -5.14 -4.88
C SER A 49 -17.51 -3.90 -5.47
N LYS A 50 -18.62 -4.07 -6.20
CA LYS A 50 -19.34 -2.96 -6.81
C LYS A 50 -19.89 -1.99 -5.77
N ARG A 51 -20.41 -2.50 -4.66
CA ARG A 51 -20.96 -1.69 -3.57
C ARG A 51 -19.85 -1.10 -2.68
N TRP A 52 -18.80 -1.85 -2.41
CA TRP A 52 -17.86 -1.54 -1.34
C TRP A 52 -16.50 -1.04 -1.78
N SER A 53 -16.23 -0.97 -3.10
CA SER A 53 -14.93 -0.48 -3.60
C SER A 53 -14.59 0.92 -3.10
N PHE A 54 -15.52 1.87 -3.16
CA PHE A 54 -15.27 3.23 -2.70
C PHE A 54 -14.92 3.27 -1.21
N HIS A 55 -15.73 2.63 -0.38
CA HIS A 55 -15.53 2.57 1.07
C HIS A 55 -14.18 1.93 1.43
N SER A 56 -13.86 0.80 0.79
CA SER A 56 -12.60 0.10 1.00
C SER A 56 -11.40 0.94 0.59
N GLN A 57 -11.46 1.64 -0.56
CA GLN A 57 -10.35 2.50 -1.01
C GLN A 57 -10.16 3.73 -0.10
N VAL A 58 -11.23 4.37 0.36
CA VAL A 58 -11.14 5.46 1.35
C VAL A 58 -10.50 4.96 2.64
N SER A 59 -10.91 3.78 3.11
CA SER A 59 -10.34 3.17 4.32
C SER A 59 -8.83 2.91 4.16
N PHE A 60 -8.39 2.32 3.05
CA PHE A 60 -6.95 2.13 2.81
C PHE A 60 -6.16 3.45 2.81
N LEU A 61 -6.72 4.52 2.25
CA LEU A 61 -6.08 5.83 2.29
C LEU A 61 -6.00 6.37 3.73
N SER A 62 -7.00 6.09 4.58
CA SER A 62 -7.01 6.57 5.97
C SER A 62 -5.97 5.89 6.85
N LEU A 63 -5.60 4.63 6.59
CA LEU A 63 -4.64 3.87 7.39
C LEU A 63 -3.24 4.52 7.44
N TYR A 64 -2.90 5.35 6.45
CA TYR A 64 -1.63 6.09 6.49
C TYR A 64 -1.59 7.17 7.57
N PHE A 65 -2.73 7.61 8.10
CA PHE A 65 -2.77 8.56 9.22
C PHE A 65 -2.57 7.91 10.58
N ASP A 66 -2.89 6.62 10.69
CA ASP A 66 -2.85 5.88 11.96
C ASP A 66 -1.41 5.53 12.38
N ASP A 67 -0.48 5.51 11.42
CA ASP A 67 0.93 5.23 11.69
C ASP A 67 1.79 6.50 11.56
N PRO A 68 2.16 7.15 12.68
CA PRO A 68 3.00 8.34 12.66
C PRO A 68 4.49 8.03 12.40
N ALA A 69 4.90 6.76 12.36
CA ALA A 69 6.31 6.36 12.29
C ALA A 69 7.04 6.86 11.02
N TRP A 70 6.31 7.11 9.93
CA TRP A 70 6.88 7.69 8.72
C TRP A 70 7.12 9.21 8.80
N ARG A 71 6.59 9.90 9.83
CA ARG A 71 6.78 11.35 9.97
C ARG A 71 8.21 11.66 10.41
N PRO A 72 8.85 12.69 9.84
CA PRO A 72 10.20 13.08 10.27
C PRO A 72 10.23 13.48 11.76
N GLY A 73 11.27 13.07 12.49
CA GLY A 73 11.46 13.39 13.90
C GLY A 73 12.88 13.06 14.39
N GLU A 74 13.17 13.34 15.67
CA GLU A 74 14.45 12.99 16.28
C GLU A 74 14.56 11.48 16.57
N GLY A 75 15.76 10.93 16.52
CA GLY A 75 16.02 9.50 16.81
C GLY A 75 15.52 8.52 15.77
N GLN A 76 15.24 9.00 14.55
CA GLN A 76 14.67 8.17 13.50
C GLN A 76 15.68 7.25 12.84
N PRO A 77 15.22 6.10 12.27
CA PRO A 77 16.06 5.17 11.56
C PRO A 77 16.65 5.78 10.29
N GLU A 78 17.71 5.17 9.78
CA GLU A 78 18.34 5.59 8.53
C GLU A 78 17.42 5.33 7.33
N PHE A 79 16.66 4.21 7.37
CA PHE A 79 15.73 3.78 6.32
C PHE A 79 14.32 3.63 6.85
N PHE A 80 13.35 4.10 6.07
CA PHE A 80 11.94 3.82 6.30
C PHE A 80 11.34 3.16 5.06
N PHE A 81 10.75 1.98 5.24
CA PHE A 81 10.16 1.21 4.16
C PHE A 81 8.63 1.30 4.21
N PHE A 82 8.02 1.46 3.04
CA PHE A 82 6.58 1.29 2.85
C PHE A 82 6.33 -0.06 2.16
N ASP A 83 5.55 -0.94 2.80
CA ASP A 83 5.01 -2.15 2.16
C ASP A 83 3.87 -1.73 1.24
N ARG A 84 4.20 -1.40 0.04
CA ARG A 84 3.43 -0.78 -1.04
C ARG A 84 3.60 0.75 -1.10
N ALA A 85 3.78 1.25 -2.30
CA ALA A 85 3.77 2.68 -2.54
C ALA A 85 2.35 3.24 -2.36
N PHE A 86 2.22 4.35 -1.64
CA PHE A 86 0.93 5.01 -1.40
C PHE A 86 0.10 5.21 -2.69
N LEU A 87 0.75 5.65 -3.77
CA LEU A 87 0.07 5.91 -5.05
C LEU A 87 -0.44 4.64 -5.76
N GLU A 88 -0.03 3.43 -5.34
CA GLU A 88 -0.60 2.18 -5.87
C GLU A 88 -2.10 2.07 -5.56
N ASN A 89 -2.60 2.71 -4.51
CA ASN A 89 -4.03 2.79 -4.23
C ASN A 89 -4.81 3.41 -5.40
N LEU A 90 -4.23 4.42 -6.09
CA LEU A 90 -4.86 5.00 -7.28
C LEU A 90 -4.83 4.07 -8.49
N VAL A 91 -3.83 3.20 -8.59
CA VAL A 91 -3.78 2.16 -9.65
C VAL A 91 -4.91 1.15 -9.43
N ILE A 92 -5.11 0.72 -8.19
CA ILE A 92 -6.22 -0.17 -7.82
C ILE A 92 -7.55 0.51 -8.08
N ALA A 93 -7.74 1.75 -7.63
CA ALA A 93 -8.96 2.52 -7.87
C ALA A 93 -9.26 2.69 -9.37
N LYS A 94 -8.24 2.95 -10.20
CA LYS A 94 -8.39 3.02 -11.66
C LYS A 94 -8.81 1.68 -12.27
N TYR A 95 -8.27 0.58 -11.77
CA TYR A 95 -8.69 -0.75 -12.18
C TYR A 95 -10.18 -0.97 -11.83
N ARG A 96 -10.62 -0.62 -10.61
CA ARG A 96 -12.01 -0.73 -10.17
C ARG A 96 -12.97 0.15 -10.98
N LEU A 97 -12.54 1.35 -11.36
CA LEU A 97 -13.30 2.18 -12.30
C LEU A 97 -13.52 1.46 -13.65
N ARG A 98 -12.47 0.82 -14.19
CA ARG A 98 -12.58 0.05 -15.45
C ARG A 98 -13.50 -1.17 -15.34
N GLN A 99 -13.58 -1.78 -14.16
CA GLN A 99 -14.49 -2.89 -13.87
C GLN A 99 -15.93 -2.40 -13.57
N GLN A 100 -16.19 -1.08 -13.56
CA GLN A 100 -17.45 -0.46 -13.20
C GLN A 100 -17.87 -0.71 -11.72
N ASP A 101 -16.88 -0.98 -10.88
CA ASP A 101 -17.02 -1.08 -9.41
C ASP A 101 -16.95 0.30 -8.74
N LEU A 102 -16.46 1.31 -9.45
CA LEU A 102 -16.46 2.72 -9.07
C LEU A 102 -17.10 3.56 -10.17
N THR A 103 -17.79 4.61 -9.77
CA THR A 103 -18.21 5.68 -10.67
C THR A 103 -17.04 6.64 -10.97
N GLN A 104 -17.20 7.44 -12.03
CA GLN A 104 -16.21 8.46 -12.37
C GLN A 104 -16.05 9.52 -11.25
N ASP A 105 -17.16 9.87 -10.59
CA ASP A 105 -17.15 10.84 -9.48
C ASP A 105 -16.43 10.28 -8.25
N GLU A 106 -16.70 9.03 -7.87
CA GLU A 106 -16.01 8.35 -6.77
C GLU A 106 -14.50 8.25 -7.03
N TYR A 107 -14.10 7.86 -8.24
CA TYR A 107 -12.69 7.86 -8.62
C TYR A 107 -12.06 9.25 -8.54
N GLY A 108 -12.79 10.29 -8.98
CA GLY A 108 -12.35 11.69 -8.88
C GLY A 108 -12.13 12.12 -7.43
N ILE A 109 -13.01 11.70 -6.51
CA ILE A 109 -12.87 11.97 -5.07
C ILE A 109 -11.64 11.25 -4.51
N LEU A 110 -11.44 9.96 -4.83
CA LEU A 110 -10.27 9.19 -4.40
C LEU A 110 -8.97 9.84 -4.87
N CYS A 111 -8.91 10.33 -6.11
CA CYS A 111 -7.75 11.05 -6.63
C CYS A 111 -7.45 12.32 -5.83
N LYS A 112 -8.48 13.12 -5.48
CA LYS A 112 -8.31 14.32 -4.68
C LYS A 112 -7.80 14.01 -3.27
N LEU A 113 -8.39 13.01 -2.61
CA LEU A 113 -7.97 12.56 -1.28
C LEU A 113 -6.53 12.06 -1.31
N ALA A 114 -6.20 11.17 -2.24
CA ALA A 114 -4.86 10.62 -2.35
C ALA A 114 -3.80 11.70 -2.62
N ASN A 115 -4.08 12.66 -3.51
CA ASN A 115 -3.15 13.75 -3.77
C ASN A 115 -2.97 14.68 -2.54
N GLY A 116 -4.06 14.95 -1.81
CA GLY A 116 -4.00 15.69 -0.56
C GLY A 116 -3.12 14.99 0.48
N ILE A 117 -3.30 13.69 0.67
CA ILE A 117 -2.49 12.88 1.60
C ILE A 117 -1.03 12.83 1.14
N ALA A 118 -0.79 12.58 -0.16
CA ALA A 118 0.56 12.53 -0.72
C ALA A 118 1.35 13.83 -0.50
N SER A 119 0.67 14.98 -0.49
CA SER A 119 1.32 16.28 -0.22
C SER A 119 1.82 16.43 1.22
N LEU A 120 1.31 15.59 2.14
CA LEU A 120 1.73 15.56 3.55
C LEU A 120 2.80 14.51 3.82
N MET A 121 3.00 13.59 2.88
CA MET A 121 3.99 12.50 3.02
C MET A 121 5.37 12.95 2.54
N PRO A 122 6.45 12.37 3.09
CA PRO A 122 7.79 12.60 2.58
C PRO A 122 7.91 12.04 1.15
N PRO A 123 8.75 12.66 0.31
CA PRO A 123 9.01 12.13 -1.02
C PRO A 123 9.71 10.77 -0.92
N ILE A 124 9.32 9.82 -1.77
CA ILE A 124 9.96 8.52 -1.84
C ILE A 124 11.31 8.67 -2.57
N ASP A 125 12.41 8.33 -1.88
CA ASP A 125 13.77 8.36 -2.45
C ASP A 125 13.99 7.24 -3.47
N LYS A 126 13.40 6.05 -3.24
CA LYS A 126 13.55 4.89 -4.13
C LYS A 126 12.31 4.00 -4.15
N TYR A 127 12.05 3.43 -5.32
CA TYR A 127 11.06 2.37 -5.51
C TYR A 127 11.79 1.06 -5.81
N LEU A 128 11.45 0.01 -5.06
CA LEU A 128 11.89 -1.36 -5.29
C LEU A 128 10.71 -2.14 -5.89
N TYR A 129 10.73 -2.36 -7.18
CA TYR A 129 9.67 -3.09 -7.85
C TYR A 129 10.03 -4.59 -7.94
N LEU A 130 9.15 -5.44 -7.38
CA LEU A 130 9.27 -6.89 -7.48
C LEU A 130 8.53 -7.37 -8.72
N ASP A 131 9.30 -7.69 -9.75
CA ASP A 131 8.80 -8.29 -10.98
C ASP A 131 8.82 -9.81 -10.86
N CYS A 132 7.64 -10.42 -10.89
CA CYS A 132 7.47 -11.86 -10.76
C CYS A 132 6.63 -12.40 -11.92
N SER A 133 6.95 -13.61 -12.39
CA SER A 133 6.12 -14.30 -13.36
C SER A 133 4.74 -14.63 -12.79
N VAL A 134 3.73 -14.69 -13.64
CA VAL A 134 2.36 -15.06 -13.24
C VAL A 134 2.34 -16.43 -12.55
N SER A 135 3.13 -17.40 -13.05
CA SER A 135 3.26 -18.73 -12.44
C SER A 135 3.77 -18.65 -10.98
N THR A 136 4.81 -17.85 -10.73
CA THR A 136 5.37 -17.64 -9.38
C THR A 136 4.34 -17.01 -8.44
N ILE A 137 3.60 -16.01 -8.95
CA ILE A 137 2.55 -15.34 -8.17
C ILE A 137 1.45 -16.32 -7.77
N ILE A 138 0.96 -17.15 -8.72
CA ILE A 138 -0.07 -18.17 -8.45
C ILE A 138 0.42 -19.17 -7.43
N GLU A 139 1.67 -19.63 -7.54
CA GLU A 139 2.27 -20.55 -6.59
C GLU A 139 2.31 -19.96 -5.17
N HIS A 140 2.81 -18.72 -5.02
CA HIS A 140 2.83 -18.03 -3.73
C HIS A 140 1.44 -17.82 -3.14
N MET A 141 0.42 -17.55 -3.98
CA MET A 141 -0.96 -17.38 -3.52
C MET A 141 -1.58 -18.70 -3.04
N ARG A 142 -1.17 -19.86 -3.58
CA ARG A 142 -1.64 -21.19 -3.15
C ARG A 142 -1.01 -21.65 -1.82
N GLN A 143 0.14 -21.09 -1.46
CA GLN A 143 0.88 -21.43 -0.24
C GLN A 143 0.44 -20.61 0.98
N ARG A 144 -0.44 -19.62 0.81
CA ARG A 144 -1.04 -18.79 1.87
C ARG A 144 -2.35 -19.35 2.38
#